data_21ffbbbaffc6c2235a8d6a6612865e30
#
_entry.id   21ffbbbaffc6c2235a8d6a6612865e30
#
_cell.length_a   1.000
_cell.length_b   1.000
_cell.length_c   1.000
_cell.angle_alpha   90.00
_cell.angle_beta   90.00
_cell.angle_gamma   90.00
#
_symmetry.space_group_name_H-M   'P 1'
#
loop_
_entity.id
_entity.type
_entity.pdbx_description
1 polymer ?
#
loop_
_entity_poly.entity_id
_entity_poly.type
_entity_poly.pdbx_seq_one_letter_code
_entity_poly.pdbx_strand_id
1 'polypeptide(L)'
;FRELETALIKSAPLGATLRFSTPSIERLNEEFINYLNFGGYPEAVLNPAIQADVQRFLGRDIIDKVLLRDLPSLYGIQDIQELNRLFTTIAYHTGQEISLDGLAQSSGVAKNTITKYLEYLEAAFLIVRIRRVDDTGKTFQRMRNFKVYLTNPSMRAALFAPIADGDDAMGAMAETAIFSQWFHSDLMKNLHYARWKQGRTDLEVDLVRVDPARLKPTWAY
;
A
#
# COMPACT_ATOMS: atom_id res chain seq x y z
N PHE A 1 14.12 9.30 2.48
CA PHE A 1 14.94 10.42 2.03
C PHE A 1 15.82 10.97 3.18
N ARG A 2 15.27 11.38 4.32
CA ARG A 2 16.03 11.91 5.48
C ARG A 2 17.07 10.93 6.03
N GLU A 3 16.78 9.64 6.06
CA GLU A 3 17.72 8.62 6.54
C GLU A 3 18.87 8.39 5.55
N LEU A 4 18.59 8.41 4.25
CA LEU A 4 19.60 8.34 3.18
C LEU A 4 20.48 9.61 3.18
N GLU A 5 19.88 10.78 3.33
CA GLU A 5 20.57 12.05 3.48
C GLU A 5 21.47 12.05 4.72
N THR A 6 20.95 11.54 5.86
CA THR A 6 21.73 11.41 7.11
C THR A 6 22.87 10.40 6.97
N ALA A 7 22.67 9.29 6.25
CA ALA A 7 23.72 8.31 5.97
C ALA A 7 24.80 8.86 5.04
N LEU A 8 24.40 9.60 4.00
CA LEU A 8 25.33 10.28 3.08
C LEU A 8 26.15 11.37 3.79
N ILE A 9 25.53 12.15 4.68
CA ILE A 9 26.22 13.17 5.49
C ILE A 9 27.22 12.52 6.45
N LYS A 10 26.86 11.38 7.07
CA LYS A 10 27.76 10.65 7.98
C LYS A 10 28.93 9.99 7.26
N SER A 11 28.80 9.64 5.98
CA SER A 11 29.85 9.01 5.19
C SER A 11 30.72 10.01 4.41
N ALA A 12 30.36 11.29 4.41
CA ALA A 12 31.12 12.33 3.72
C ALA A 12 32.42 12.64 4.47
N PRO A 13 33.56 12.89 3.77
CA PRO A 13 34.79 13.35 4.39
C PRO A 13 34.56 14.65 5.17
N LEU A 14 35.25 14.81 6.31
CA LEU A 14 35.19 16.05 7.11
C LEU A 14 35.49 17.25 6.22
N GLY A 15 34.58 18.20 6.09
CA GLY A 15 34.73 19.41 5.27
C GLY A 15 34.15 19.33 3.85
N ALA A 16 33.55 18.19 3.46
CA ALA A 16 32.83 18.11 2.19
C ALA A 16 31.48 18.88 2.28
N THR A 17 31.32 19.88 1.40
CA THR A 17 30.02 20.54 1.22
C THR A 17 29.19 19.69 0.26
N LEU A 18 28.21 18.99 0.77
CA LEU A 18 27.22 18.27 -0.05
C LEU A 18 26.32 19.31 -0.73
N ARG A 19 26.49 19.49 -2.03
CA ARG A 19 25.59 20.32 -2.84
C ARG A 19 24.52 19.42 -3.43
N PHE A 20 23.30 19.54 -2.93
CA PHE A 20 22.13 18.91 -3.57
C PHE A 20 21.63 19.86 -4.66
N SER A 21 21.70 19.44 -5.92
CA SER A 21 20.97 20.12 -7.00
C SER A 21 19.52 19.69 -6.93
N THR A 22 18.60 20.64 -6.95
CA THR A 22 17.17 20.33 -7.12
C THR A 22 16.98 19.75 -8.52
N PRO A 23 16.57 18.48 -8.68
CA PRO A 23 16.28 17.92 -9.99
C PRO A 23 15.12 18.67 -10.64
N SER A 24 15.02 18.62 -11.98
CA SER A 24 13.84 19.13 -12.67
C SER A 24 12.59 18.33 -12.25
N ILE A 25 11.41 18.92 -12.43
CA ILE A 25 10.15 18.23 -12.09
C ILE A 25 9.95 16.97 -12.95
N GLU A 26 10.38 17.00 -14.20
CA GLU A 26 10.33 15.87 -15.11
C GLU A 26 11.15 14.70 -14.56
N ARG A 27 12.38 14.97 -14.13
CA ARG A 27 13.25 13.95 -13.54
C ARG A 27 12.69 13.43 -12.22
N LEU A 28 12.09 14.27 -11.38
CA LEU A 28 11.41 13.82 -10.16
C LEU A 28 10.24 12.90 -10.47
N ASN A 29 9.47 13.19 -11.51
CA ASN A 29 8.36 12.35 -11.94
C ASN A 29 8.86 11.00 -12.48
N GLU A 30 9.90 10.98 -13.30
CA GLU A 30 10.54 9.75 -13.78
C GLU A 30 11.02 8.87 -12.62
N GLU A 31 11.74 9.45 -11.66
CA GLU A 31 12.22 8.74 -10.48
C GLU A 31 11.07 8.26 -9.58
N PHE A 32 9.99 9.02 -9.50
CA PHE A 32 8.81 8.61 -8.75
C PHE A 32 8.09 7.43 -9.41
N ILE A 33 7.90 7.45 -10.74
CA ILE A 33 7.35 6.33 -11.48
C ILE A 33 8.24 5.09 -11.34
N ASN A 34 9.55 5.28 -11.42
CA ASN A 34 10.52 4.20 -11.19
C ASN A 34 10.39 3.63 -9.77
N TYR A 35 10.24 4.48 -8.75
CA TYR A 35 9.96 4.05 -7.38
C TYR A 35 8.65 3.26 -7.25
N LEU A 36 7.57 3.72 -7.88
CA LEU A 36 6.27 3.03 -7.86
C LEU A 36 6.37 1.61 -8.44
N ASN A 37 7.17 1.44 -9.48
CA ASN A 37 7.31 0.16 -10.17
C ASN A 37 8.31 -0.79 -9.50
N PHE A 38 9.40 -0.27 -8.96
CA PHE A 38 10.57 -1.08 -8.59
C PHE A 38 11.13 -0.75 -7.20
N GLY A 39 10.62 0.28 -6.53
CA GLY A 39 11.15 0.74 -5.26
C GLY A 39 10.62 0.00 -4.03
N GLY A 40 11.02 0.50 -2.86
CA GLY A 40 10.49 0.09 -1.57
C GLY A 40 11.17 -1.11 -0.92
N TYR A 41 11.94 -1.90 -1.66
CA TYR A 41 12.75 -2.99 -1.12
C TYR A 41 14.24 -2.65 -1.21
N PRO A 42 14.97 -2.60 -0.08
CA PRO A 42 16.40 -2.27 -0.08
C PRO A 42 17.22 -3.17 -1.00
N GLU A 43 16.90 -4.46 -1.05
CA GLU A 43 17.57 -5.43 -1.92
C GLU A 43 17.41 -5.07 -3.39
N ALA A 44 16.21 -4.64 -3.80
CA ALA A 44 15.93 -4.22 -5.17
C ALA A 44 16.66 -2.91 -5.53
N VAL A 45 16.83 -2.01 -4.56
CA VAL A 45 17.52 -0.72 -4.78
C VAL A 45 19.03 -0.86 -4.79
N LEU A 46 19.60 -1.74 -3.95
CA LEU A 46 21.05 -1.83 -3.72
C LEU A 46 21.74 -2.93 -4.53
N ASN A 47 21.00 -3.87 -5.12
CA ASN A 47 21.57 -5.01 -5.84
C ASN A 47 21.27 -4.93 -7.35
N PRO A 48 22.28 -4.63 -8.20
CA PRO A 48 22.08 -4.53 -9.64
C PRO A 48 21.53 -5.81 -10.30
N ALA A 49 21.81 -7.00 -9.75
CA ALA A 49 21.29 -8.24 -10.27
C ALA A 49 19.78 -8.38 -10.01
N ILE A 50 19.28 -7.85 -8.89
CA ILE A 50 17.86 -7.79 -8.59
C ILE A 50 17.19 -6.68 -9.40
N GLN A 51 17.85 -5.53 -9.58
CA GLN A 51 17.34 -4.44 -10.42
C GLN A 51 17.08 -4.87 -11.87
N ALA A 52 17.89 -5.79 -12.38
CA ALA A 52 17.70 -6.33 -13.73
C ALA A 52 16.40 -7.12 -13.92
N ASP A 53 15.83 -7.67 -12.84
CA ASP A 53 14.58 -8.43 -12.87
C ASP A 53 13.81 -8.32 -11.54
N VAL A 54 13.43 -7.08 -11.18
CA VAL A 54 12.71 -6.77 -9.93
C VAL A 54 11.36 -7.49 -9.88
N GLN A 55 10.68 -7.61 -11.01
CA GLN A 55 9.37 -8.28 -11.07
C GLN A 55 9.48 -9.76 -10.65
N ARG A 56 10.52 -10.45 -11.12
CA ARG A 56 10.77 -11.82 -10.68
C ARG A 56 11.08 -11.91 -9.20
N PHE A 57 11.92 -11.02 -8.69
CA PHE A 57 12.26 -10.97 -7.26
C PHE A 57 11.01 -10.73 -6.40
N LEU A 58 10.23 -9.70 -6.71
CA LEU A 58 9.02 -9.38 -5.95
C LEU A 58 7.94 -10.45 -6.09
N GLY A 59 7.71 -10.95 -7.31
CA GLY A 59 6.71 -11.99 -7.57
C GLY A 59 7.07 -13.30 -6.88
N ARG A 60 8.23 -13.87 -7.17
CA ARG A 60 8.60 -15.22 -6.70
C ARG A 60 9.17 -15.26 -5.30
N ASP A 61 10.12 -14.37 -5.00
CA ASP A 61 10.88 -14.47 -3.75
C ASP A 61 10.17 -13.81 -2.57
N ILE A 62 9.18 -12.93 -2.83
CA ILE A 62 8.38 -12.29 -1.79
C ILE A 62 6.93 -12.75 -1.85
N ILE A 63 6.18 -12.41 -2.90
CA ILE A 63 4.74 -12.64 -2.95
C ILE A 63 4.41 -14.14 -2.96
N ASP A 64 4.95 -14.90 -3.93
CA ASP A 64 4.68 -16.33 -4.05
C ASP A 64 5.14 -17.10 -2.82
N LYS A 65 6.29 -16.77 -2.26
CA LYS A 65 6.80 -17.40 -1.05
C LYS A 65 5.84 -17.24 0.12
N VAL A 66 5.31 -16.03 0.33
CA VAL A 66 4.36 -15.76 1.41
C VAL A 66 3.02 -16.44 1.14
N LEU A 67 2.46 -16.28 -0.07
CA LEU A 67 1.13 -16.79 -0.39
C LEU A 67 1.06 -18.31 -0.57
N LEU A 68 2.09 -18.93 -1.17
CA LEU A 68 2.06 -20.35 -1.53
C LEU A 68 2.70 -21.24 -0.47
N ARG A 69 3.49 -20.70 0.45
CA ARG A 69 4.20 -21.46 1.45
C ARG A 69 3.98 -20.99 2.88
N ASP A 70 4.30 -19.72 3.17
CA ASP A 70 4.38 -19.26 4.56
C ASP A 70 2.98 -19.15 5.19
N LEU A 71 2.01 -18.47 4.55
CA LEU A 71 0.65 -18.37 5.04
C LEU A 71 -0.09 -19.71 5.10
N PRO A 72 -0.04 -20.58 4.05
CA PRO A 72 -0.63 -21.90 4.13
C PRO A 72 -0.06 -22.76 5.27
N SER A 73 1.24 -22.70 5.49
CA SER A 73 1.89 -23.44 6.57
C SER A 73 1.49 -22.94 7.97
N LEU A 74 1.38 -21.62 8.15
CA LEU A 74 1.06 -21.01 9.44
C LEU A 74 -0.42 -21.15 9.82
N TYR A 75 -1.31 -21.02 8.86
CA TYR A 75 -2.76 -20.93 9.11
C TYR A 75 -3.55 -22.15 8.61
N GLY A 76 -2.89 -23.18 8.07
CA GLY A 76 -3.54 -24.39 7.59
C GLY A 76 -4.45 -24.16 6.38
N ILE A 77 -4.08 -23.21 5.49
CA ILE A 77 -4.88 -22.88 4.31
C ILE A 77 -4.83 -24.04 3.33
N GLN A 78 -5.99 -24.61 3.00
CA GLN A 78 -6.11 -25.74 2.09
C GLN A 78 -6.21 -25.27 0.63
N ASP A 79 -6.98 -24.22 0.38
CA ASP A 79 -7.13 -23.66 -0.98
C ASP A 79 -6.23 -22.44 -1.17
N ILE A 80 -5.01 -22.73 -1.61
CA ILE A 80 -4.00 -21.71 -1.93
C ILE A 80 -4.46 -20.85 -3.11
N GLN A 81 -5.23 -21.42 -4.04
CA GLN A 81 -5.71 -20.70 -5.21
C GLN A 81 -6.73 -19.61 -4.83
N GLU A 82 -7.58 -19.88 -3.83
CA GLU A 82 -8.49 -18.85 -3.29
C GLU A 82 -7.72 -17.67 -2.68
N LEU A 83 -6.68 -17.95 -1.89
CA LEU A 83 -5.85 -16.91 -1.30
C LEU A 83 -5.16 -16.08 -2.37
N ASN A 84 -4.60 -16.72 -3.39
CA ASN A 84 -3.90 -16.04 -4.49
C ASN A 84 -4.87 -15.18 -5.32
N ARG A 85 -6.06 -15.70 -5.68
CA ARG A 85 -7.09 -14.92 -6.38
C ARG A 85 -7.54 -13.70 -5.57
N LEU A 86 -7.75 -13.87 -4.28
CA LEU A 86 -8.12 -12.76 -3.39
C LEU A 86 -7.04 -11.69 -3.34
N PHE A 87 -5.78 -12.09 -3.12
CA PHE A 87 -4.65 -11.15 -3.08
C PHE A 87 -4.47 -10.40 -4.40
N THR A 88 -4.55 -11.10 -5.52
CA THR A 88 -4.47 -10.49 -6.85
C THR A 88 -5.60 -9.47 -7.08
N THR A 89 -6.83 -9.82 -6.66
CA THR A 89 -7.98 -8.89 -6.72
C THR A 89 -7.74 -7.64 -5.87
N ILE A 90 -7.23 -7.81 -4.65
CA ILE A 90 -6.90 -6.71 -3.75
C ILE A 90 -5.79 -5.83 -4.34
N ALA A 91 -4.74 -6.45 -4.85
CA ALA A 91 -3.61 -5.72 -5.45
C ALA A 91 -4.04 -4.87 -6.66
N TYR A 92 -4.98 -5.39 -7.47
CA TYR A 92 -5.57 -4.62 -8.57
C TYR A 92 -6.33 -3.37 -8.08
N HIS A 93 -7.04 -3.50 -6.96
CA HIS A 93 -7.87 -2.45 -6.36
C HIS A 93 -7.17 -1.67 -5.23
N THR A 94 -5.83 -1.71 -5.16
CA THR A 94 -5.09 -0.94 -4.14
C THR A 94 -5.48 0.54 -4.18
N GLY A 95 -5.70 1.16 -3.02
CA GLY A 95 -6.16 2.55 -2.91
C GLY A 95 -7.66 2.78 -3.13
N GLN A 96 -8.40 1.78 -3.62
CA GLN A 96 -9.83 1.92 -3.88
C GLN A 96 -10.70 1.49 -2.67
N GLU A 97 -11.88 2.11 -2.55
CA GLU A 97 -12.90 1.63 -1.62
C GLU A 97 -13.52 0.33 -2.15
N ILE A 98 -13.45 -0.73 -1.36
CA ILE A 98 -13.99 -2.05 -1.67
C ILE A 98 -14.89 -2.55 -0.55
N SER A 99 -15.71 -3.56 -0.85
CA SER A 99 -16.56 -4.23 0.13
C SER A 99 -16.30 -5.74 0.14
N LEU A 100 -16.67 -6.41 1.24
CA LEU A 100 -16.60 -7.88 1.30
C LEU A 100 -17.48 -8.54 0.22
N ASP A 101 -18.62 -7.91 -0.13
CA ASP A 101 -19.51 -8.38 -1.19
C ASP A 101 -18.84 -8.25 -2.57
N GLY A 102 -18.21 -7.09 -2.84
CA GLY A 102 -17.47 -6.85 -4.08
C GLY A 102 -16.26 -7.78 -4.22
N LEU A 103 -15.49 -7.98 -3.14
CA LEU A 103 -14.38 -8.94 -3.14
C LEU A 103 -14.86 -10.38 -3.39
N ALA A 104 -15.98 -10.80 -2.77
CA ALA A 104 -16.51 -12.14 -3.00
C ALA A 104 -16.96 -12.34 -4.45
N GLN A 105 -17.55 -11.32 -5.07
CA GLN A 105 -17.98 -11.38 -6.45
C GLN A 105 -16.79 -11.42 -7.42
N SER A 106 -15.77 -10.60 -7.20
CA SER A 106 -14.63 -10.48 -8.11
C SER A 106 -13.59 -11.59 -7.94
N SER A 107 -13.37 -12.09 -6.72
CA SER A 107 -12.40 -13.16 -6.44
C SER A 107 -12.99 -14.58 -6.49
N GLY A 108 -14.31 -14.71 -6.37
CA GLY A 108 -15.00 -16.01 -6.24
C GLY A 108 -14.80 -16.68 -4.88
N VAL A 109 -14.29 -15.94 -3.88
CA VAL A 109 -14.02 -16.46 -2.51
C VAL A 109 -15.18 -16.14 -1.58
N ALA A 110 -15.53 -17.07 -0.70
CA ALA A 110 -16.62 -16.87 0.26
C ALA A 110 -16.28 -15.77 1.29
N LYS A 111 -17.27 -14.93 1.68
CA LYS A 111 -17.05 -13.78 2.58
C LYS A 111 -16.38 -14.13 3.91
N ASN A 112 -16.76 -15.26 4.51
CA ASN A 112 -16.16 -15.71 5.77
C ASN A 112 -14.68 -16.07 5.59
N THR A 113 -14.32 -16.64 4.44
CA THR A 113 -12.93 -16.93 4.06
C THR A 113 -12.16 -15.64 3.79
N ILE A 114 -12.77 -14.69 3.06
CA ILE A 114 -12.18 -13.38 2.80
C ILE A 114 -11.82 -12.68 4.11
N THR A 115 -12.71 -12.67 5.09
CA THR A 115 -12.43 -12.01 6.38
C THR A 115 -11.19 -12.57 7.05
N LYS A 116 -11.03 -13.90 7.06
CA LYS A 116 -9.83 -14.56 7.61
C LYS A 116 -8.58 -14.26 6.77
N TYR A 117 -8.68 -14.35 5.46
CA TYR A 117 -7.54 -14.11 4.57
C TYR A 117 -7.06 -12.66 4.64
N LEU A 118 -7.96 -11.69 4.79
CA LEU A 118 -7.57 -10.30 5.02
C LEU A 118 -6.74 -10.14 6.29
N GLU A 119 -7.10 -10.82 7.38
CA GLU A 119 -6.32 -10.82 8.63
C GLU A 119 -4.93 -11.46 8.44
N TYR A 120 -4.86 -12.55 7.68
CA TYR A 120 -3.58 -13.23 7.40
C TYR A 120 -2.67 -12.38 6.51
N LEU A 121 -3.22 -11.73 5.48
CA LEU A 121 -2.48 -10.84 4.60
C LEU A 121 -1.97 -9.59 5.34
N GLU A 122 -2.75 -9.05 6.29
CA GLU A 122 -2.31 -7.97 7.17
C GLU A 122 -1.20 -8.43 8.13
N ALA A 123 -1.34 -9.61 8.73
CA ALA A 123 -0.32 -10.19 9.60
C ALA A 123 0.99 -10.49 8.86
N ALA A 124 0.91 -10.80 7.57
CA ALA A 124 2.07 -10.99 6.69
C ALA A 124 2.64 -9.67 6.11
N PHE A 125 2.12 -8.53 6.51
CA PHE A 125 2.54 -7.21 6.00
C PHE A 125 2.45 -7.06 4.47
N LEU A 126 1.49 -7.73 3.84
CA LEU A 126 1.24 -7.57 2.40
C LEU A 126 0.24 -6.45 2.12
N ILE A 127 -0.72 -6.25 3.02
CA ILE A 127 -1.77 -5.24 2.90
C ILE A 127 -2.01 -4.51 4.23
N VAL A 128 -2.67 -3.36 4.13
CA VAL A 128 -3.26 -2.62 5.26
C VAL A 128 -4.67 -2.19 4.90
N ARG A 129 -5.62 -2.39 5.82
CA ARG A 129 -6.99 -1.91 5.67
C ARG A 129 -7.20 -0.60 6.42
N ILE A 130 -7.77 0.37 5.72
CA ILE A 130 -8.16 1.66 6.29
C ILE A 130 -9.67 1.73 6.35
N ARG A 131 -10.20 2.00 7.55
CA ARG A 131 -11.64 2.05 7.78
C ARG A 131 -12.17 3.45 7.54
N ARG A 132 -13.41 3.51 7.07
CA ARG A 132 -14.13 4.77 6.91
C ARG A 132 -14.56 5.31 8.28
N VAL A 133 -14.55 6.63 8.43
CA VAL A 133 -15.23 7.34 9.52
C VAL A 133 -16.42 8.12 8.99
N ASP A 134 -17.38 8.38 9.85
CA ASP A 134 -18.47 9.31 9.57
C ASP A 134 -18.05 10.76 9.87
N ASP A 135 -18.94 11.69 9.59
CA ASP A 135 -18.81 13.12 9.87
C ASP A 135 -18.68 13.44 11.37
N THR A 136 -19.00 12.50 12.27
CA THR A 136 -18.77 12.64 13.71
C THR A 136 -17.44 12.05 14.19
N GLY A 137 -16.65 11.48 13.27
CA GLY A 137 -15.37 10.81 13.57
C GLY A 137 -15.50 9.43 14.17
N LYS A 138 -16.71 8.86 14.21
CA LYS A 138 -16.94 7.51 14.72
C LYS A 138 -16.66 6.48 13.64
N THR A 139 -15.92 5.45 14.00
CA THR A 139 -15.77 4.26 13.16
C THR A 139 -16.99 3.37 13.34
N PHE A 140 -17.71 3.12 12.26
CA PHE A 140 -18.79 2.15 12.30
C PHE A 140 -18.23 0.73 12.34
N GLN A 141 -18.45 0.00 13.43
CA GLN A 141 -18.04 -1.41 13.55
C GLN A 141 -18.64 -2.33 12.47
N ARG A 142 -19.71 -1.88 11.79
CA ARG A 142 -20.43 -2.63 10.76
C ARG A 142 -20.24 -2.06 9.35
N MET A 143 -19.24 -1.21 9.12
CA MET A 143 -19.02 -0.72 7.76
C MET A 143 -18.56 -1.87 6.86
N ARG A 144 -19.32 -2.06 5.80
CA ARG A 144 -19.06 -3.09 4.79
C ARG A 144 -17.93 -2.69 3.84
N ASN A 145 -17.64 -1.40 3.79
CA ASN A 145 -16.65 -0.81 2.89
C ASN A 145 -15.39 -0.38 3.64
N PHE A 146 -14.26 -0.56 3.01
CA PHE A 146 -12.94 -0.17 3.51
C PHE A 146 -12.02 0.09 2.31
N LYS A 147 -10.97 0.89 2.50
CA LYS A 147 -9.86 0.96 1.54
C LYS A 147 -8.81 -0.08 1.91
N VAL A 148 -8.18 -0.65 0.90
CA VAL A 148 -7.02 -1.55 1.07
C VAL A 148 -5.85 -0.99 0.30
N TYR A 149 -4.71 -0.94 0.96
CA TYR A 149 -3.44 -0.57 0.36
C TYR A 149 -2.47 -1.75 0.44
N LEU A 150 -1.74 -1.98 -0.64
CA LEU A 150 -0.53 -2.77 -0.57
C LEU A 150 0.49 -2.06 0.32
N THR A 151 1.30 -2.80 1.05
CA THR A 151 2.38 -2.21 1.86
C THR A 151 3.53 -1.68 1.02
N ASN A 152 3.54 -1.99 -0.26
CA ASN A 152 4.50 -1.47 -1.23
C ASN A 152 3.87 -1.43 -2.64
N PRO A 153 3.89 -0.28 -3.34
CA PRO A 153 3.29 -0.15 -4.67
C PRO A 153 3.91 -1.08 -5.71
N SER A 154 5.20 -1.39 -5.61
CA SER A 154 5.89 -2.28 -6.56
C SER A 154 5.36 -3.71 -6.58
N MET A 155 4.64 -4.15 -5.55
CA MET A 155 3.94 -5.45 -5.57
C MET A 155 2.89 -5.50 -6.68
N ARG A 156 2.18 -4.39 -6.93
CA ARG A 156 1.21 -4.31 -8.03
C ARG A 156 1.91 -4.41 -9.38
N ALA A 157 3.01 -3.70 -9.54
CA ALA A 157 3.79 -3.76 -10.77
C ALA A 157 4.34 -5.18 -11.04
N ALA A 158 4.75 -5.90 -9.98
CA ALA A 158 5.21 -7.28 -10.09
C ALA A 158 4.12 -8.28 -10.49
N LEU A 159 2.87 -8.03 -10.06
CA LEU A 159 1.73 -8.92 -10.37
C LEU A 159 1.13 -8.69 -11.75
N PHE A 160 1.14 -7.46 -12.24
CA PHE A 160 0.46 -7.10 -13.50
C PHE A 160 1.45 -6.60 -14.56
N ALA A 161 1.88 -5.36 -14.42
CA ALA A 161 2.90 -4.74 -15.27
C ALA A 161 3.38 -3.43 -14.63
N PRO A 162 4.58 -2.95 -14.94
CA PRO A 162 4.99 -1.59 -14.63
C PRO A 162 4.04 -0.58 -15.28
N ILE A 163 3.75 0.50 -14.56
CA ILE A 163 2.98 1.62 -15.08
C ILE A 163 3.90 2.64 -15.77
N ALA A 164 3.33 3.37 -16.73
CA ALA A 164 3.96 4.50 -17.38
C ALA A 164 3.28 5.82 -16.96
N ASP A 165 3.84 6.94 -17.40
CA ASP A 165 3.21 8.24 -17.21
C ASP A 165 1.84 8.27 -17.89
N GLY A 166 0.83 8.79 -17.17
CA GLY A 166 -0.56 8.83 -17.64
C GLY A 166 -1.36 7.53 -17.51
N ASP A 167 -0.80 6.46 -16.90
CA ASP A 167 -1.55 5.24 -16.62
C ASP A 167 -2.68 5.50 -15.60
N ASP A 168 -3.85 4.91 -15.82
CA ASP A 168 -5.02 5.05 -14.93
C ASP A 168 -4.74 4.59 -13.49
N ALA A 169 -3.80 3.67 -13.30
CA ALA A 169 -3.40 3.19 -11.98
C ALA A 169 -2.45 4.15 -11.23
N MET A 170 -1.95 5.21 -11.89
CA MET A 170 -0.95 6.13 -11.30
C MET A 170 -1.42 6.72 -9.98
N GLY A 171 -2.64 7.25 -9.92
CA GLY A 171 -3.19 7.85 -8.71
C GLY A 171 -3.24 6.87 -7.53
N ALA A 172 -3.79 5.67 -7.76
CA ALA A 172 -3.89 4.63 -6.75
C ALA A 172 -2.52 4.13 -6.27
N MET A 173 -1.54 4.03 -7.17
CA MET A 173 -0.18 3.65 -6.81
C MET A 173 0.56 4.77 -6.06
N ALA A 174 0.36 6.03 -6.43
CA ALA A 174 0.91 7.17 -5.71
C ALA A 174 0.36 7.26 -4.28
N GLU A 175 -0.96 7.09 -4.11
CA GLU A 175 -1.60 7.02 -2.81
C GLU A 175 -1.07 5.83 -1.99
N THR A 176 -0.94 4.64 -2.59
CA THR A 176 -0.33 3.47 -1.96
C THR A 176 1.11 3.74 -1.51
N ALA A 177 1.90 4.47 -2.31
CA ALA A 177 3.26 4.84 -1.96
C ALA A 177 3.31 5.76 -0.72
N ILE A 178 2.42 6.74 -0.62
CA ILE A 178 2.30 7.63 0.54
C ILE A 178 1.96 6.81 1.79
N PHE A 179 0.95 5.96 1.72
CA PHE A 179 0.57 5.08 2.82
C PHE A 179 1.71 4.16 3.23
N SER A 180 2.43 3.56 2.27
CA SER A 180 3.53 2.65 2.55
C SER A 180 4.67 3.30 3.36
N GLN A 181 4.93 4.60 3.14
CA GLN A 181 5.94 5.34 3.92
C GLN A 181 5.49 5.63 5.35
N TRP A 182 4.20 5.67 5.61
CA TRP A 182 3.66 6.08 6.91
C TRP A 182 3.31 4.90 7.82
N PHE A 183 3.19 3.68 7.30
CA PHE A 183 2.84 2.49 8.09
C PHE A 183 3.68 2.27 9.34
N HIS A 184 4.93 2.71 9.31
CA HIS A 184 5.87 2.52 10.41
C HIS A 184 5.89 3.71 11.38
N SER A 185 5.09 4.74 11.13
CA SER A 185 5.02 5.92 12.00
C SER A 185 3.85 5.85 12.97
N ASP A 186 4.01 6.43 14.16
CA ASP A 186 2.92 6.57 15.12
C ASP A 186 1.77 7.45 14.60
N LEU A 187 2.02 8.23 13.54
CA LEU A 187 1.00 9.00 12.83
C LEU A 187 -0.06 8.13 12.20
N MET A 188 0.32 6.91 11.77
CA MET A 188 -0.58 5.96 11.10
C MET A 188 -1.50 5.19 12.03
N LYS A 189 -1.17 5.15 13.32
CA LYS A 189 -2.10 4.60 14.29
C LYS A 189 -3.36 5.46 14.29
N ASN A 190 -4.52 4.86 13.98
CA ASN A 190 -5.82 5.52 13.89
C ASN A 190 -6.04 6.40 12.65
N LEU A 191 -5.41 6.05 11.52
CA LEU A 191 -5.79 6.59 10.23
C LEU A 191 -7.06 5.94 9.69
N HIS A 192 -7.85 6.78 9.08
CA HIS A 192 -9.13 6.47 8.47
C HIS A 192 -9.25 7.26 7.17
N TYR A 193 -10.31 7.00 6.40
CA TYR A 193 -10.75 7.86 5.32
C TYR A 193 -12.19 8.30 5.57
N ALA A 194 -12.61 9.39 4.94
CA ALA A 194 -13.97 9.88 5.01
C ALA A 194 -14.55 10.03 3.59
N ARG A 195 -15.81 9.67 3.43
CA ARG A 195 -16.54 9.86 2.18
C ARG A 195 -17.97 10.24 2.50
N TRP A 196 -18.47 11.27 1.85
CA TRP A 196 -19.83 11.75 2.05
C TRP A 196 -20.42 12.30 0.76
N LYS A 197 -21.73 12.51 0.76
CA LYS A 197 -22.43 13.15 -0.34
C LYS A 197 -22.85 14.56 0.04
N GLN A 198 -22.55 15.51 -0.83
CA GLN A 198 -23.08 16.87 -0.75
C GLN A 198 -23.93 17.14 -1.99
N GLY A 199 -25.26 17.00 -1.83
CA GLY A 199 -26.18 17.03 -2.95
C GLY A 199 -25.97 15.84 -3.89
N ARG A 200 -25.52 16.10 -5.13
CA ARG A 200 -25.19 15.08 -6.14
C ARG A 200 -23.70 14.75 -6.22
N THR A 201 -22.86 15.45 -5.48
CA THR A 201 -21.41 15.31 -5.54
C THR A 201 -20.94 14.35 -4.43
N ASP A 202 -20.18 13.33 -4.81
CA ASP A 202 -19.41 12.51 -3.88
C ASP A 202 -18.13 13.26 -3.52
N LEU A 203 -17.88 13.40 -2.23
CA LEU A 203 -16.68 14.01 -1.66
C LEU A 203 -15.92 12.98 -0.86
N GLU A 204 -14.59 13.03 -0.92
CA GLU A 204 -13.70 12.10 -0.24
C GLU A 204 -12.51 12.84 0.38
N VAL A 205 -12.07 12.34 1.52
CA VAL A 205 -10.81 12.69 2.16
C VAL A 205 -10.06 11.39 2.43
N ASP A 206 -8.92 11.24 1.79
CA ASP A 206 -8.17 9.98 1.81
C ASP A 206 -7.53 9.68 3.15
N LEU A 207 -7.17 10.71 3.89
CA LEU A 207 -6.47 10.60 5.16
C LEU A 207 -7.17 11.42 6.25
N VAL A 208 -7.71 10.74 7.24
CA VAL A 208 -8.29 11.34 8.42
C VAL A 208 -7.69 10.69 9.65
N ARG A 209 -7.00 11.45 10.47
CA ARG A 209 -6.56 10.98 11.78
C ARG A 209 -7.63 11.26 12.82
N VAL A 210 -8.02 10.23 13.55
CA VAL A 210 -9.01 10.33 14.63
C VAL A 210 -8.31 10.18 15.98
N ASP A 211 -8.61 11.09 16.92
CA ASP A 211 -8.20 10.93 18.31
C ASP A 211 -8.97 9.74 18.92
N PRO A 212 -8.29 8.67 19.37
CA PRO A 212 -8.96 7.49 19.88
C PRO A 212 -9.71 7.74 21.19
N ALA A 213 -9.33 8.75 21.98
CA ALA A 213 -9.99 9.07 23.24
C ALA A 213 -11.24 9.93 23.04
N ARG A 214 -11.19 10.86 22.08
CA ARG A 214 -12.28 11.82 21.84
C ARG A 214 -13.16 11.45 20.67
N LEU A 215 -12.73 10.48 19.84
CA LEU A 215 -13.38 10.07 18.59
C LEU A 215 -13.67 11.26 17.65
N LYS A 216 -12.72 12.19 17.59
CA LYS A 216 -12.82 13.38 16.72
C LYS A 216 -11.65 13.44 15.76
N PRO A 217 -11.88 13.90 14.52
CA PRO A 217 -10.80 14.17 13.59
C PRO A 217 -9.83 15.20 14.19
N THR A 218 -8.54 14.94 14.11
CA THR A 218 -7.47 15.84 14.56
C THR A 218 -6.80 16.54 13.37
N TRP A 219 -6.74 15.88 12.23
CA TRP A 219 -6.34 16.44 10.95
C TRP A 219 -6.89 15.58 9.80
N ALA A 220 -6.96 16.16 8.61
CA ALA A 220 -7.38 15.51 7.37
C ALA A 220 -6.51 16.00 6.20
N TYR A 221 -6.29 15.11 5.21
CA TYR A 221 -5.51 15.39 4.00
C TYR A 221 -6.12 14.67 2.80
#